data_f0f32171634cccb0f7c0a5a0700c6c25
#
_entry.id   f0f32171634cccb0f7c0a5a0700c6c25
#
_cell.length_a   1.000
_cell.length_b   1.000
_cell.length_c   1.000
_cell.angle_alpha   90.00
_cell.angle_beta   90.00
_cell.angle_gamma   90.00
#
_symmetry.space_group_name_H-M   'P 1'
#
loop_
_entity.id
_entity.type
_entity.pdbx_description
1 polymer ?
#
loop_
_entity_poly.entity_id
_entity_poly.type
_entity_poly.pdbx_seq_one_letter_code
_entity_poly.pdbx_strand_id
1 'polypeptide(L)'
;MAKHLFTSESVSEGHPDKIADQISDAVLDAILEQDPKARVACETYVKTGMVLVGGEITTSAWVDIEEITRNTVREIGYVHSDMGFDANSCAVLSAIGKQSPDINQGVDRADPLEQGAGDQGLMFGYATNETDVLMPAPVTYAHRLVQRQAEVRKNGTLPWLRPDAKSQVTFQYDDGKIVGIDAVVLSTQHAEDIDQKSLQEAVMEEIIKPILPTEWQIGRASCRER
;
A
#
# COMPACT_ATOMS: atom_id res chain seq x y z
N MET A 1 22.08 -2.39 -26.59
CA MET A 1 21.78 -1.31 -25.63
C MET A 1 22.82 -1.36 -24.50
N ALA A 2 23.03 -0.26 -23.80
CA ALA A 2 24.03 -0.23 -22.74
C ALA A 2 23.52 -0.96 -21.47
N LYS A 3 24.45 -1.46 -20.65
CA LYS A 3 24.16 -1.93 -19.30
C LYS A 3 23.61 -0.79 -18.47
N HIS A 4 22.54 -1.04 -17.74
CA HIS A 4 21.93 -0.05 -16.83
C HIS A 4 21.33 -0.72 -15.59
N LEU A 5 21.10 0.10 -14.56
CA LEU A 5 20.37 -0.29 -13.37
C LEU A 5 18.98 0.31 -13.41
N PHE A 6 17.98 -0.44 -12.93
CA PHE A 6 16.65 0.08 -12.71
C PHE A 6 16.14 -0.33 -11.33
N THR A 7 15.57 0.63 -10.63
CA THR A 7 15.14 0.47 -9.24
C THR A 7 13.66 0.79 -9.10
N SER A 8 12.95 -0.04 -8.35
CA SER A 8 11.60 0.26 -7.87
C SER A 8 11.48 -0.02 -6.38
N GLU A 9 10.53 0.64 -5.75
CA GLU A 9 10.22 0.44 -4.34
C GLU A 9 8.74 0.19 -4.11
N SER A 10 8.41 -0.37 -2.96
CA SER A 10 7.05 -0.60 -2.50
C SER A 10 6.96 -0.40 -1.00
N VAL A 11 5.76 -0.13 -0.52
CA VAL A 11 5.45 0.01 0.90
C VAL A 11 4.45 -1.06 1.34
N SER A 12 4.55 -1.49 2.60
CA SER A 12 3.64 -2.49 3.18
C SER A 12 2.27 -1.90 3.50
N GLU A 13 1.33 -2.77 3.85
CA GLU A 13 -0.03 -2.39 4.25
C GLU A 13 -0.09 -1.43 5.44
N GLY A 14 0.93 -1.43 6.30
CA GLY A 14 1.03 -0.55 7.47
C GLY A 14 1.81 0.74 7.26
N HIS A 15 2.29 1.01 6.05
CA HIS A 15 2.86 2.31 5.72
C HIS A 15 1.76 3.38 5.67
N PRO A 16 2.01 4.62 6.15
CA PRO A 16 0.98 5.67 6.16
C PRO A 16 0.24 5.85 4.84
N ASP A 17 0.91 5.83 3.71
CA ASP A 17 0.30 5.95 2.38
C ASP A 17 -0.68 4.81 2.10
N LYS A 18 -0.30 3.56 2.44
CA LYS A 18 -1.16 2.39 2.24
C LYS A 18 -2.30 2.30 3.26
N ILE A 19 -2.12 2.78 4.47
CA ILE A 19 -3.21 2.94 5.43
C ILE A 19 -4.24 3.92 4.87
N ALA A 20 -3.79 5.04 4.33
CA ALA A 20 -4.66 6.05 3.73
C ALA A 20 -5.46 5.49 2.54
N ASP A 21 -4.80 4.79 1.61
CA ASP A 21 -5.44 4.12 0.49
C ASP A 21 -6.51 3.13 0.97
N GLN A 22 -6.16 2.24 1.91
CA GLN A 22 -7.07 1.20 2.42
C GLN A 22 -8.29 1.78 3.14
N ILE A 23 -8.14 2.88 3.88
CA ILE A 23 -9.27 3.55 4.53
C ILE A 23 -10.18 4.19 3.48
N SER A 24 -9.61 4.89 2.49
CA SER A 24 -10.39 5.51 1.41
C SER A 24 -11.16 4.46 0.60
N ASP A 25 -10.53 3.33 0.28
CA ASP A 25 -11.16 2.21 -0.42
C ASP A 25 -12.25 1.55 0.43
N ALA A 26 -12.02 1.33 1.73
CA ALA A 26 -13.01 0.74 2.63
C ALA A 26 -14.27 1.63 2.78
N VAL A 27 -14.11 2.96 2.78
CA VAL A 27 -15.24 3.89 2.77
C VAL A 27 -15.98 3.82 1.44
N LEU A 28 -15.27 3.76 0.31
CA LEU A 28 -15.85 3.60 -1.02
C LEU A 28 -16.67 2.29 -1.10
N ASP A 29 -16.08 1.17 -0.69
CA ASP A 29 -16.72 -0.15 -0.73
C ASP A 29 -18.01 -0.18 0.10
N ALA A 30 -17.96 0.32 1.33
CA ALA A 30 -19.13 0.37 2.22
C ALA A 30 -20.27 1.24 1.66
N ILE A 31 -19.96 2.29 0.92
CA ILE A 31 -20.95 3.13 0.26
C ILE A 31 -21.51 2.42 -0.97
N LEU A 32 -20.67 1.85 -1.83
CA LEU A 32 -21.10 1.19 -3.06
C LEU A 32 -21.95 -0.07 -2.80
N GLU A 33 -21.73 -0.75 -1.70
CA GLU A 33 -22.56 -1.88 -1.26
C GLU A 33 -24.03 -1.47 -1.05
N GLN A 34 -24.29 -0.25 -0.60
CA GLN A 34 -25.63 0.28 -0.34
C GLN A 34 -26.17 1.14 -1.49
N ASP A 35 -25.29 1.87 -2.18
CA ASP A 35 -25.62 2.81 -3.26
C ASP A 35 -24.61 2.67 -4.41
N PRO A 36 -24.85 1.72 -5.35
CA PRO A 36 -23.96 1.49 -6.52
C PRO A 36 -23.83 2.68 -7.48
N LYS A 37 -24.64 3.73 -7.31
CA LYS A 37 -24.59 4.95 -8.12
C LYS A 37 -23.99 6.13 -7.39
N ALA A 38 -23.48 5.91 -6.18
CA ALA A 38 -22.83 6.95 -5.40
C ALA A 38 -21.61 7.54 -6.13
N ARG A 39 -21.34 8.80 -5.89
CA ARG A 39 -20.11 9.47 -6.30
C ARG A 39 -19.28 9.72 -5.05
N VAL A 40 -18.11 9.11 -5.01
CA VAL A 40 -17.27 9.09 -3.82
C VAL A 40 -15.87 9.57 -4.21
N ALA A 41 -15.50 10.76 -3.73
CA ALA A 41 -14.14 11.26 -3.72
C ALA A 41 -13.69 11.33 -2.26
N CYS A 42 -13.15 10.21 -1.78
CA CYS A 42 -12.73 10.05 -0.38
C CYS A 42 -11.21 10.05 -0.30
N GLU A 43 -10.68 11.03 0.42
CA GLU A 43 -9.26 11.24 0.65
C GLU A 43 -8.94 10.97 2.12
N THR A 44 -7.78 10.38 2.40
CA THR A 44 -7.38 10.10 3.77
C THR A 44 -5.97 10.60 4.03
N TYR A 45 -5.77 11.26 5.15
CA TYR A 45 -4.46 11.65 5.67
C TYR A 45 -4.19 10.93 7.00
N VAL A 46 -3.04 10.27 7.09
CA VAL A 46 -2.63 9.52 8.28
C VAL A 46 -1.37 10.12 8.90
N LYS A 47 -1.39 10.30 10.21
CA LYS A 47 -0.25 10.70 11.02
C LYS A 47 -0.26 9.92 12.34
N THR A 48 0.88 9.85 13.03
CA THR A 48 0.98 9.21 14.36
C THR A 48 -0.20 9.59 15.24
N GLY A 49 -1.00 8.59 15.64
CA GLY A 49 -2.17 8.75 16.50
C GLY A 49 -3.38 9.45 15.87
N MET A 50 -3.41 9.71 14.56
CA MET A 50 -4.51 10.45 13.93
C MET A 50 -4.80 9.96 12.50
N VAL A 51 -6.08 9.91 12.17
CA VAL A 51 -6.62 9.76 10.80
C VAL A 51 -7.56 10.92 10.53
N LEU A 52 -7.40 11.58 9.40
CA LEU A 52 -8.35 12.55 8.85
C LEU A 52 -8.91 11.98 7.54
N VAL A 53 -10.22 11.77 7.49
CA VAL A 53 -10.96 11.38 6.29
C VAL A 53 -11.71 12.59 5.77
N GLY A 54 -11.45 12.98 4.54
CA GLY A 54 -12.04 14.17 3.93
C GLY A 54 -12.47 13.93 2.48
N GLY A 55 -13.03 14.95 1.86
CA GLY A 55 -13.43 14.91 0.46
C GLY A 55 -14.91 15.18 0.24
N GLU A 56 -15.43 14.82 -0.94
CA GLU A 56 -16.79 15.08 -1.35
C GLU A 56 -17.51 13.78 -1.70
N ILE A 57 -18.65 13.54 -1.06
CA ILE A 57 -19.46 12.34 -1.27
C ILE A 57 -20.89 12.72 -1.56
N THR A 58 -21.46 12.16 -2.64
CA THR A 58 -22.87 12.26 -2.98
C THR A 58 -23.45 10.84 -3.02
N THR A 59 -24.25 10.53 -2.00
CA THR A 59 -24.84 9.21 -1.83
C THR A 59 -26.14 9.26 -1.02
N SER A 60 -26.96 8.22 -1.17
CA SER A 60 -28.10 7.93 -0.29
C SER A 60 -27.74 6.95 0.85
N ALA A 61 -26.53 6.35 0.79
CA ALA A 61 -26.05 5.42 1.82
C ALA A 61 -25.68 6.16 3.13
N TRP A 62 -25.79 5.46 4.24
CA TRP A 62 -25.20 5.88 5.50
C TRP A 62 -24.13 4.88 5.93
N VAL A 63 -22.94 5.39 6.25
CA VAL A 63 -21.81 4.59 6.72
C VAL A 63 -21.16 5.25 7.94
N ASP A 64 -20.69 4.43 8.87
CA ASP A 64 -19.92 4.89 10.03
C ASP A 64 -18.43 4.95 9.66
N ILE A 65 -17.98 6.14 9.26
CA ILE A 65 -16.59 6.38 8.83
C ILE A 65 -15.60 6.10 9.97
N GLU A 66 -15.96 6.37 11.22
CA GLU A 66 -15.11 6.09 12.37
C GLU A 66 -14.94 4.57 12.55
N GLU A 67 -16.02 3.80 12.50
CA GLU A 67 -15.98 2.35 12.64
C GLU A 67 -15.18 1.71 11.48
N ILE A 68 -15.43 2.13 10.24
CA ILE A 68 -14.70 1.65 9.06
C ILE A 68 -13.19 1.92 9.23
N THR A 69 -12.82 3.15 9.59
CA THR A 69 -11.42 3.53 9.81
C THR A 69 -10.76 2.65 10.87
N ARG A 70 -11.40 2.48 12.02
CA ARG A 70 -10.86 1.66 13.13
C ARG A 70 -10.72 0.19 12.75
N ASN A 71 -11.67 -0.36 12.02
CA ASN A 71 -11.63 -1.74 11.55
C ASN A 71 -10.47 -1.94 10.56
N THR A 72 -10.32 -1.06 9.57
CA THR A 72 -9.20 -1.10 8.62
C THR A 72 -7.85 -1.04 9.33
N VAL A 73 -7.67 -0.10 10.26
CA VAL A 73 -6.42 0.02 11.04
C VAL A 73 -6.15 -1.23 11.89
N ARG A 74 -7.19 -1.85 12.47
CA ARG A 74 -7.09 -3.08 13.24
C ARG A 74 -6.72 -4.28 12.36
N GLU A 75 -7.31 -4.42 11.19
CA GLU A 75 -7.02 -5.50 10.22
C GLU A 75 -5.59 -5.42 9.69
N ILE A 76 -5.06 -4.22 9.49
CA ILE A 76 -3.65 -3.98 9.17
C ILE A 76 -2.75 -4.50 10.30
N GLY A 77 -3.20 -4.41 11.57
CA GLY A 77 -2.49 -4.94 12.72
C GLY A 77 -1.96 -3.88 13.68
N TYR A 78 -2.42 -2.64 13.61
CA TYR A 78 -2.14 -1.61 14.61
C TYR A 78 -3.13 -1.74 15.78
N VAL A 79 -2.80 -2.57 16.73
CA VAL A 79 -3.67 -2.99 17.83
C VAL A 79 -3.15 -2.60 19.22
N HIS A 80 -2.02 -1.92 19.27
CA HIS A 80 -1.38 -1.52 20.52
C HIS A 80 -0.64 -0.18 20.39
N SER A 81 -0.73 0.65 21.42
CA SER A 81 -0.18 2.03 21.41
C SER A 81 1.34 2.10 21.32
N ASP A 82 2.08 1.05 21.72
CA ASP A 82 3.54 0.95 21.59
C ASP A 82 4.01 0.90 20.11
N MET A 83 3.10 0.62 19.19
CA MET A 83 3.37 0.69 17.75
C MET A 83 3.37 2.13 17.21
N GLY A 84 3.06 3.13 18.06
CA GLY A 84 2.90 4.53 17.66
C GLY A 84 1.57 4.84 16.94
N PHE A 85 0.74 3.83 16.71
CA PHE A 85 -0.58 3.93 16.11
C PHE A 85 -1.46 2.78 16.63
N ASP A 86 -2.71 3.04 16.95
CA ASP A 86 -3.60 2.05 17.55
C ASP A 86 -5.05 2.32 17.14
N ALA A 87 -5.70 1.31 16.60
CA ALA A 87 -7.09 1.34 16.14
C ALA A 87 -8.09 1.82 17.20
N ASN A 88 -7.84 1.52 18.48
CA ASN A 88 -8.77 1.85 19.56
C ASN A 88 -8.59 3.28 20.10
N SER A 89 -7.38 3.85 19.99
CA SER A 89 -7.03 5.11 20.63
C SER A 89 -6.67 6.25 19.67
N CYS A 90 -6.47 5.98 18.37
CA CYS A 90 -6.20 7.04 17.40
C CYS A 90 -7.39 8.00 17.27
N ALA A 91 -7.08 9.28 17.05
CA ALA A 91 -8.10 10.26 16.70
C ALA A 91 -8.59 9.99 15.27
N VAL A 92 -9.91 9.94 15.08
CA VAL A 92 -10.54 9.87 13.75
C VAL A 92 -11.30 11.16 13.54
N LEU A 93 -10.92 11.92 12.52
CA LEU A 93 -11.54 13.18 12.15
C LEU A 93 -12.23 13.01 10.79
N SER A 94 -13.43 13.57 10.65
CA SER A 94 -14.15 13.56 9.38
C SER A 94 -14.36 15.00 8.87
N ALA A 95 -14.02 15.22 7.61
CA ALA A 95 -14.20 16.47 6.87
C ALA A 95 -14.84 16.19 5.49
N ILE A 96 -15.92 15.40 5.51
CA ILE A 96 -16.68 15.05 4.30
C ILE A 96 -17.70 16.12 4.00
N GLY A 97 -17.67 16.64 2.78
CA GLY A 97 -18.62 17.59 2.24
C GLY A 97 -19.48 17.04 1.10
N LYS A 98 -20.39 17.87 0.59
CA LYS A 98 -21.09 17.59 -0.66
C LYS A 98 -20.32 18.17 -1.83
N GLN A 99 -20.38 17.49 -2.98
CA GLN A 99 -19.76 17.99 -4.21
C GLN A 99 -20.31 19.37 -4.61
N SER A 100 -19.42 20.22 -5.15
CA SER A 100 -19.79 21.53 -5.66
C SER A 100 -20.88 21.43 -6.72
N PRO A 101 -21.93 22.29 -6.68
CA PRO A 101 -22.96 22.34 -7.71
C PRO A 101 -22.42 22.61 -9.12
N ASP A 102 -21.31 23.35 -9.24
CA ASP A 102 -20.69 23.68 -10.52
C ASP A 102 -20.06 22.43 -11.17
N ILE A 103 -19.40 21.57 -10.38
CA ILE A 103 -18.86 20.28 -10.86
C ILE A 103 -20.02 19.35 -11.23
N ASN A 104 -21.09 19.33 -10.45
CA ASN A 104 -22.27 18.50 -10.69
C ASN A 104 -22.91 18.76 -12.06
N GLN A 105 -22.93 20.01 -12.55
CA GLN A 105 -23.44 20.34 -13.88
C GLN A 105 -22.69 19.62 -15.01
N GLY A 106 -21.40 19.34 -14.82
CA GLY A 106 -20.59 18.59 -15.78
C GLY A 106 -20.80 17.07 -15.72
N VAL A 107 -21.24 16.55 -14.59
CA VAL A 107 -21.33 15.11 -14.30
C VAL A 107 -22.74 14.58 -14.50
N ASP A 108 -23.75 15.26 -13.93
CA ASP A 108 -25.13 14.78 -13.95
C ASP A 108 -25.77 14.88 -15.33
N ARG A 109 -26.35 13.78 -15.81
CA ARG A 109 -27.13 13.67 -17.05
C ARG A 109 -28.48 13.02 -16.78
N ALA A 110 -29.47 13.34 -17.62
CA ALA A 110 -30.81 12.77 -17.53
C ALA A 110 -30.78 11.25 -17.77
N ASP A 111 -29.92 10.78 -18.67
CA ASP A 111 -29.64 9.35 -18.87
C ASP A 111 -28.41 8.95 -18.05
N PRO A 112 -28.54 7.98 -17.12
CA PRO A 112 -27.41 7.49 -16.34
C PRO A 112 -26.26 6.90 -17.16
N LEU A 113 -26.53 6.45 -18.40
CA LEU A 113 -25.50 5.92 -19.31
C LEU A 113 -24.64 7.04 -19.95
N GLU A 114 -25.13 8.27 -19.91
CA GLU A 114 -24.41 9.47 -20.41
C GLU A 114 -23.73 10.26 -19.29
N GLN A 115 -23.71 9.75 -18.06
CA GLN A 115 -23.06 10.41 -16.93
C GLN A 115 -21.60 10.73 -17.25
N GLY A 116 -21.20 11.98 -16.99
CA GLY A 116 -19.83 12.44 -17.20
C GLY A 116 -18.89 12.01 -16.07
N ALA A 117 -17.59 12.08 -16.32
CA ALA A 117 -16.57 11.92 -15.29
C ALA A 117 -16.46 13.17 -14.43
N GLY A 118 -16.17 12.98 -13.15
CA GLY A 118 -15.95 14.08 -12.19
C GLY A 118 -14.60 14.79 -12.35
N ASP A 119 -13.69 14.19 -13.12
CA ASP A 119 -12.34 14.72 -13.36
C ASP A 119 -11.84 14.38 -14.76
N GLN A 120 -10.72 14.98 -15.15
CA GLN A 120 -10.01 14.67 -16.39
C GLN A 120 -9.41 13.26 -16.32
N GLY A 121 -9.28 12.60 -17.47
CA GLY A 121 -8.68 11.26 -17.56
C GLY A 121 -7.64 11.18 -18.66
N LEU A 122 -6.50 10.55 -18.35
CA LEU A 122 -5.47 10.14 -19.29
C LEU A 122 -5.00 8.74 -18.93
N MET A 123 -4.92 7.84 -19.91
CA MET A 123 -4.60 6.45 -19.66
C MET A 123 -3.41 5.99 -20.51
N PHE A 124 -2.51 5.24 -19.89
CA PHE A 124 -1.42 4.54 -20.56
C PHE A 124 -1.57 3.04 -20.37
N GLY A 125 -1.29 2.27 -21.42
CA GLY A 125 -1.18 0.82 -21.34
C GLY A 125 0.29 0.40 -21.41
N TYR A 126 0.74 -0.47 -20.48
CA TYR A 126 2.07 -1.04 -20.48
C TYR A 126 2.04 -2.48 -19.98
N ALA A 127 2.79 -3.36 -20.64
CA ALA A 127 3.03 -4.73 -20.20
C ALA A 127 4.41 -5.19 -20.66
N THR A 128 5.01 -6.11 -19.89
CA THR A 128 6.28 -6.77 -20.21
C THR A 128 6.24 -8.24 -19.81
N ASN A 129 7.04 -9.08 -20.45
CA ASN A 129 7.15 -10.50 -20.12
C ASN A 129 8.27 -10.82 -19.12
N GLU A 130 8.70 -9.84 -18.34
CA GLU A 130 9.72 -10.03 -17.31
C GLU A 130 9.24 -10.88 -16.14
N THR A 131 7.94 -10.88 -15.88
CA THR A 131 7.32 -11.63 -14.78
C THR A 131 6.05 -12.33 -15.25
N ASP A 132 5.59 -13.29 -14.45
CA ASP A 132 4.35 -14.04 -14.63
C ASP A 132 3.08 -13.16 -14.60
N VAL A 133 3.15 -11.97 -14.00
CA VAL A 133 2.05 -11.01 -13.91
C VAL A 133 2.10 -9.92 -15.00
N LEU A 134 2.99 -10.06 -15.97
CA LEU A 134 3.18 -9.13 -17.09
C LEU A 134 3.56 -7.70 -16.66
N MET A 135 4.19 -7.57 -15.53
CA MET A 135 4.68 -6.31 -14.96
C MET A 135 6.21 -6.31 -14.85
N PRO A 136 6.87 -5.14 -14.83
CA PRO A 136 8.31 -5.04 -14.64
C PRO A 136 8.79 -5.75 -13.37
N ALA A 137 9.91 -6.48 -13.46
CA ALA A 137 10.45 -7.23 -12.35
C ALA A 137 10.78 -6.36 -11.11
N PRO A 138 11.41 -5.18 -11.22
CA PRO A 138 11.74 -4.38 -10.04
C PRO A 138 10.54 -4.06 -9.16
N VAL A 139 9.44 -3.58 -9.74
CA VAL A 139 8.22 -3.24 -8.97
C VAL A 139 7.51 -4.49 -8.46
N THR A 140 7.45 -5.56 -9.26
CA THR A 140 6.80 -6.82 -8.87
C THR A 140 7.48 -7.44 -7.65
N TYR A 141 8.81 -7.52 -7.67
CA TYR A 141 9.54 -8.10 -6.53
C TYR A 141 9.55 -7.17 -5.31
N ALA A 142 9.55 -5.85 -5.51
CA ALA A 142 9.35 -4.93 -4.40
C ALA A 142 7.99 -5.16 -3.72
N HIS A 143 6.90 -5.32 -4.47
CA HIS A 143 5.58 -5.67 -3.92
C HIS A 143 5.58 -7.02 -3.19
N ARG A 144 6.15 -8.06 -3.80
CA ARG A 144 6.21 -9.41 -3.20
C ARG A 144 6.97 -9.43 -1.87
N LEU A 145 8.02 -8.64 -1.72
CA LEU A 145 8.78 -8.53 -0.47
C LEU A 145 7.96 -7.96 0.68
N VAL A 146 7.23 -6.86 0.46
CA VAL A 146 6.39 -6.27 1.52
C VAL A 146 5.13 -7.08 1.79
N GLN A 147 4.60 -7.77 0.78
CA GLN A 147 3.53 -8.76 0.96
C GLN A 147 4.00 -9.92 1.85
N ARG A 148 5.21 -10.45 1.60
CA ARG A 148 5.79 -11.51 2.43
C ARG A 148 6.07 -11.04 3.85
N GLN A 149 6.52 -9.79 4.05
CA GLN A 149 6.69 -9.19 5.37
C GLN A 149 5.36 -9.20 6.15
N ALA A 150 4.26 -8.79 5.53
CA ALA A 150 2.93 -8.83 6.15
C ALA A 150 2.47 -10.26 6.48
N GLU A 151 2.72 -11.21 5.58
CA GLU A 151 2.41 -12.64 5.78
C GLU A 151 3.11 -13.21 7.03
N VAL A 152 4.46 -13.10 7.10
CA VAL A 152 5.25 -13.70 8.21
C VAL A 152 4.98 -13.00 9.54
N ARG A 153 4.55 -11.74 9.52
CA ARG A 153 4.07 -11.02 10.68
C ARG A 153 2.70 -11.56 11.15
N LYS A 154 1.72 -11.63 10.25
CA LYS A 154 0.34 -12.03 10.59
C LYS A 154 0.22 -13.50 10.96
N ASN A 155 1.00 -14.38 10.36
CA ASN A 155 0.99 -15.82 10.69
C ASN A 155 1.85 -16.19 11.92
N GLY A 156 2.56 -15.21 12.52
CA GLY A 156 3.36 -15.41 13.72
C GLY A 156 4.75 -16.04 13.50
N THR A 157 5.20 -16.17 12.25
CA THR A 157 6.58 -16.64 11.95
C THR A 157 7.61 -15.66 12.51
N LEU A 158 7.38 -14.35 12.32
CA LEU A 158 8.20 -13.26 12.87
C LEU A 158 7.31 -12.31 13.70
N PRO A 159 6.93 -12.69 14.93
CA PRO A 159 5.90 -11.98 15.72
C PRO A 159 6.35 -10.61 16.23
N TRP A 160 7.64 -10.33 16.18
CA TRP A 160 8.23 -9.04 16.55
C TRP A 160 8.16 -7.99 15.42
N LEU A 161 7.78 -8.37 14.20
CA LEU A 161 7.54 -7.43 13.12
C LEU A 161 6.32 -6.54 13.42
N ARG A 162 6.41 -5.29 13.01
CA ARG A 162 5.33 -4.31 13.04
C ARG A 162 4.80 -4.05 11.63
N PRO A 163 3.63 -3.40 11.47
CA PRO A 163 2.98 -3.27 10.17
C PRO A 163 3.71 -2.40 9.14
N ASP A 164 4.47 -1.37 9.55
CA ASP A 164 5.16 -0.47 8.62
C ASP A 164 6.44 -1.11 8.07
N ALA A 165 6.53 -1.17 6.76
CA ALA A 165 7.74 -1.62 6.07
C ALA A 165 7.83 -1.00 4.66
N LYS A 166 9.06 -0.99 4.13
CA LYS A 166 9.38 -0.50 2.79
C LYS A 166 10.43 -1.40 2.17
N SER A 167 10.25 -1.75 0.90
CA SER A 167 11.22 -2.51 0.12
C SER A 167 11.70 -1.69 -1.07
N GLN A 168 12.93 -1.97 -1.50
CA GLN A 168 13.52 -1.44 -2.72
C GLN A 168 14.34 -2.55 -3.39
N VAL A 169 14.14 -2.74 -4.70
CA VAL A 169 14.89 -3.74 -5.48
C VAL A 169 15.50 -3.07 -6.70
N THR A 170 16.80 -3.27 -6.87
CA THR A 170 17.56 -2.77 -8.02
C THR A 170 18.01 -3.93 -8.90
N PHE A 171 17.59 -3.94 -10.15
CA PHE A 171 17.96 -4.94 -11.15
C PHE A 171 19.02 -4.41 -12.08
N GLN A 172 19.89 -5.32 -12.54
CA GLN A 172 20.87 -5.09 -13.58
C GLN A 172 20.30 -5.56 -14.93
N TYR A 173 20.36 -4.70 -15.92
CA TYR A 173 19.93 -4.99 -17.29
C TYR A 173 21.12 -4.95 -18.22
N ASP A 174 21.18 -5.88 -19.19
CA ASP A 174 22.09 -5.88 -20.32
C ASP A 174 21.27 -6.14 -21.59
N ASP A 175 21.33 -5.22 -22.52
CA ASP A 175 20.56 -5.24 -23.78
C ASP A 175 19.06 -5.51 -23.58
N GLY A 176 18.44 -4.87 -22.57
CA GLY A 176 17.02 -4.99 -22.23
C GLY A 176 16.62 -6.28 -21.51
N LYS A 177 17.59 -7.12 -21.13
CA LYS A 177 17.34 -8.37 -20.36
C LYS A 177 17.88 -8.26 -18.95
N ILE A 178 17.17 -8.81 -18.01
CA ILE A 178 17.64 -8.93 -16.63
C ILE A 178 18.80 -9.91 -16.57
N VAL A 179 19.91 -9.48 -15.96
CA VAL A 179 21.11 -10.29 -15.77
C VAL A 179 21.46 -10.54 -14.30
N GLY A 180 20.81 -9.84 -13.36
CA GLY A 180 21.01 -10.03 -11.94
C GLY A 180 20.30 -8.98 -11.08
N ILE A 181 20.42 -9.13 -9.77
CA ILE A 181 19.96 -8.17 -8.77
C ILE A 181 21.16 -7.45 -8.18
N ASP A 182 21.24 -6.12 -8.34
CA ASP A 182 22.33 -5.32 -7.79
C ASP A 182 22.16 -5.11 -6.28
N ALA A 183 20.96 -4.71 -5.86
CA ALA A 183 20.68 -4.42 -4.45
C ALA A 183 19.24 -4.70 -4.07
N VAL A 184 19.09 -5.13 -2.82
CA VAL A 184 17.78 -5.26 -2.13
C VAL A 184 17.87 -4.51 -0.81
N VAL A 185 16.92 -3.63 -0.55
CA VAL A 185 16.77 -2.92 0.74
C VAL A 185 15.39 -3.24 1.28
N LEU A 186 15.34 -3.69 2.53
CA LEU A 186 14.11 -3.84 3.29
C LEU A 186 14.24 -3.06 4.59
N SER A 187 13.35 -2.09 4.80
CA SER A 187 13.20 -1.38 6.07
C SER A 187 11.89 -1.83 6.71
N THR A 188 11.93 -2.20 7.98
CA THR A 188 10.72 -2.66 8.68
C THR A 188 10.69 -2.15 10.12
N GLN A 189 9.51 -1.76 10.57
CA GLN A 189 9.25 -1.51 11.98
C GLN A 189 9.21 -2.83 12.73
N HIS A 190 9.75 -2.86 13.94
CA HIS A 190 9.84 -4.05 14.78
C HIS A 190 9.74 -3.72 16.28
N ALA A 191 9.60 -4.73 17.12
CA ALA A 191 9.66 -4.58 18.57
C ALA A 191 11.09 -4.24 19.03
N GLU A 192 11.22 -3.60 20.20
CA GLU A 192 12.51 -3.11 20.72
C GLU A 192 13.43 -4.23 21.21
N ASP A 193 12.89 -5.40 21.50
CA ASP A 193 13.59 -6.55 22.10
C ASP A 193 14.34 -7.43 21.10
N ILE A 194 14.25 -7.16 19.79
CA ILE A 194 15.03 -7.89 18.77
C ILE A 194 16.37 -7.21 18.50
N ASP A 195 17.45 -7.95 18.57
CA ASP A 195 18.77 -7.45 18.20
C ASP A 195 18.96 -7.39 16.69
N GLN A 196 19.81 -6.46 16.22
CA GLN A 196 20.04 -6.19 14.81
C GLN A 196 20.49 -7.40 14.01
N LYS A 197 21.34 -8.26 14.57
CA LYS A 197 21.86 -9.44 13.86
C LYS A 197 20.76 -10.45 13.62
N SER A 198 20.01 -10.78 14.67
CA SER A 198 18.86 -11.70 14.58
C SER A 198 17.80 -11.19 13.63
N LEU A 199 17.52 -9.88 13.66
CA LEU A 199 16.61 -9.22 12.70
C LEU A 199 17.09 -9.41 11.26
N GLN A 200 18.35 -9.09 10.95
CA GLN A 200 18.90 -9.21 9.59
C GLN A 200 18.90 -10.66 9.10
N GLU A 201 19.28 -11.62 9.94
CA GLU A 201 19.28 -13.02 9.59
C GLU A 201 17.85 -13.52 9.31
N ALA A 202 16.89 -13.22 10.17
CA ALA A 202 15.50 -13.63 10.00
C ALA A 202 14.84 -12.99 8.76
N VAL A 203 15.07 -11.70 8.51
CA VAL A 203 14.56 -11.03 7.31
C VAL A 203 15.15 -11.64 6.05
N MET A 204 16.44 -11.99 6.07
CA MET A 204 17.08 -12.63 4.92
C MET A 204 16.46 -14.00 4.64
N GLU A 205 16.30 -14.85 5.67
CA GLU A 205 15.83 -16.24 5.52
C GLU A 205 14.33 -16.34 5.25
N GLU A 206 13.51 -15.53 5.94
CA GLU A 206 12.06 -15.69 5.93
C GLU A 206 11.35 -14.75 4.93
N ILE A 207 12.01 -13.66 4.50
CA ILE A 207 11.38 -12.68 3.60
C ILE A 207 12.13 -12.62 2.26
N ILE A 208 13.44 -12.35 2.25
CA ILE A 208 14.15 -12.03 1.01
C ILE A 208 14.39 -13.28 0.17
N LYS A 209 15.01 -14.31 0.73
CA LYS A 209 15.36 -15.54 0.00
C LYS A 209 14.14 -16.28 -0.58
N PRO A 210 13.00 -16.41 0.13
CA PRO A 210 11.84 -17.11 -0.41
C PRO A 210 11.18 -16.41 -1.61
N ILE A 211 11.40 -15.12 -1.76
CA ILE A 211 10.74 -14.28 -2.79
C ILE A 211 11.62 -14.11 -4.02
N LEU A 212 12.92 -13.94 -3.85
CA LEU A 212 13.81 -13.63 -4.97
C LEU A 212 14.26 -14.89 -5.71
N PRO A 213 14.21 -14.91 -7.05
CA PRO A 213 14.68 -16.04 -7.85
C PRO A 213 16.15 -16.35 -7.61
N THR A 214 16.47 -17.62 -7.43
CA THR A 214 17.83 -18.10 -7.11
C THR A 214 18.79 -17.97 -8.29
N GLU A 215 18.28 -17.90 -9.52
CA GLU A 215 19.07 -17.69 -10.73
C GLU A 215 19.66 -16.27 -10.84
N TRP A 216 19.09 -15.31 -10.12
CA TRP A 216 19.61 -13.95 -10.07
C TRP A 216 20.43 -13.74 -8.80
N GLN A 217 21.75 -13.77 -8.94
CA GLN A 217 22.64 -13.51 -7.80
C GLN A 217 22.36 -12.10 -7.24
N ILE A 218 22.22 -12.03 -5.92
CA ILE A 218 22.03 -10.76 -5.21
C ILE A 218 23.41 -10.17 -4.94
N GLY A 219 23.71 -9.02 -5.54
CA GLY A 219 24.97 -8.31 -5.33
C GLY A 219 25.11 -7.78 -3.91
N ARG A 220 24.07 -7.08 -3.42
CA ARG A 220 24.02 -6.50 -2.06
C ARG A 220 22.63 -6.61 -1.48
N ALA A 221 22.53 -7.06 -0.23
CA ALA A 221 21.29 -7.01 0.55
C ALA A 221 21.53 -6.18 1.81
N SER A 222 20.58 -5.31 2.13
CA SER A 222 20.62 -4.47 3.32
C SER A 222 19.25 -4.45 3.99
N CYS A 223 19.23 -4.79 5.27
CA CYS A 223 18.08 -4.55 6.14
C CYS A 223 18.38 -3.31 6.99
N ARG A 224 17.45 -2.35 7.03
CA ARG A 224 17.56 -1.14 7.85
C ARG A 224 16.45 -1.13 8.90
N GLU A 225 16.81 -0.66 10.07
CA GLU A 225 15.86 -0.35 11.14
C GLU A 225 15.03 0.89 10.78
N ARG A 226 13.81 0.92 11.29
CA ARG A 226 12.92 2.08 11.23
C ARG A 226 12.18 2.25 12.56
#